data_013a7073ee96e8d269a224b535fde10e
#
_entry.id   013a7073ee96e8d269a224b535fde10e
#
_cell.length_a   1.000
_cell.length_b   1.000
_cell.length_c   1.000
_cell.angle_alpha   90.00
_cell.angle_beta   90.00
_cell.angle_gamma   90.00
#
_symmetry.space_group_name_H-M   'P 1'
#
loop_
_entity.id
_entity.type
_entity.pdbx_description
1 polymer ?
#
loop_
_entity_poly.entity_id
_entity_poly.type
_entity_poly.pdbx_seq_one_letter_code
_entity_poly.pdbx_strand_id
1 'polypeptide(L)'
;MKKCNIGLAAIALTAALFLNLGCSSPRITETGRSAVEQFLLSTVVERGIRIADFSPFSEKKIFVEYKYLDPQVDKAYVQGIFEMHLAQQGLIVSRDVKDSEYIVQILCGVLATDSNQFMIGTPTLPIPVPDTSINVAIPEIPLFKKLTRSGYGKFAFNILKSKDRSPVKAISGIEASTSYTNWTILLIPFKSHDMPLQIREGSQTQFDMDHGSI
;
A
#
# COMPACT_ATOMS: atom_id res chain seq x y z
N MET A 1 42.91 -5.02 -47.06
CA MET A 1 42.52 -4.01 -46.06
C MET A 1 41.01 -3.76 -45.92
N LYS A 2 40.09 -4.45 -46.62
CA LYS A 2 38.61 -4.24 -46.50
C LYS A 2 37.87 -5.10 -45.43
N LYS A 3 38.52 -6.13 -44.90
CA LYS A 3 37.84 -7.03 -43.91
C LYS A 3 37.83 -6.48 -42.47
N CYS A 4 38.70 -5.52 -42.13
CA CYS A 4 38.78 -4.95 -40.74
C CYS A 4 37.64 -3.95 -40.45
N ASN A 5 37.08 -3.29 -41.47
CA ASN A 5 36.02 -2.29 -41.28
C ASN A 5 34.65 -2.88 -41.02
N ILE A 6 34.36 -4.15 -41.46
CA ILE A 6 33.09 -4.79 -41.25
C ILE A 6 32.91 -5.20 -39.77
N GLY A 7 33.98 -5.67 -39.13
CA GLY A 7 33.91 -6.02 -37.69
C GLY A 7 33.68 -4.81 -36.81
N LEU A 8 34.34 -3.68 -37.12
CA LEU A 8 34.16 -2.45 -36.35
C LEU A 8 32.73 -1.87 -36.51
N ALA A 9 32.18 -1.93 -37.73
CA ALA A 9 30.82 -1.49 -37.99
C ALA A 9 29.77 -2.39 -37.31
N ALA A 10 29.98 -3.69 -37.24
CA ALA A 10 29.09 -4.62 -36.54
C ALA A 10 29.12 -4.39 -35.01
N ILE A 11 30.28 -4.11 -34.41
CA ILE A 11 30.42 -3.78 -32.99
C ILE A 11 29.75 -2.44 -32.67
N ALA A 12 29.92 -1.44 -33.52
CA ALA A 12 29.25 -0.14 -33.36
C ALA A 12 27.73 -0.24 -33.48
N LEU A 13 27.22 -1.08 -34.38
CA LEU A 13 25.78 -1.30 -34.57
C LEU A 13 25.15 -2.05 -33.38
N THR A 14 25.84 -3.05 -32.83
CA THR A 14 25.38 -3.75 -31.63
C THR A 14 25.43 -2.84 -30.39
N ALA A 15 26.46 -2.02 -30.23
CA ALA A 15 26.52 -1.05 -29.15
C ALA A 15 25.40 0.01 -29.22
N ALA A 16 25.07 0.49 -30.43
CA ALA A 16 23.99 1.42 -30.67
C ALA A 16 22.59 0.80 -30.39
N LEU A 17 22.43 -0.53 -30.61
CA LEU A 17 21.18 -1.23 -30.32
C LEU A 17 20.95 -1.38 -28.79
N PHE A 18 22.01 -1.57 -28.00
CA PHE A 18 21.93 -1.64 -26.54
C PHE A 18 21.70 -0.28 -25.87
N LEU A 19 22.05 0.82 -26.50
CA LEU A 19 21.81 2.18 -25.97
C LEU A 19 20.34 2.63 -26.08
N ASN A 20 19.49 1.90 -26.82
CA ASN A 20 18.06 2.20 -26.95
C ASN A 20 17.16 1.44 -25.95
N LEU A 21 17.72 0.66 -25.02
CA LEU A 21 16.98 0.08 -23.91
C LEU A 21 16.69 1.18 -22.87
N GLY A 22 15.84 2.14 -23.26
CA GLY A 22 15.39 3.21 -22.39
C GLY A 22 14.56 2.63 -21.23
N CYS A 23 15.06 2.71 -20.00
CA CYS A 23 14.26 2.49 -18.81
C CYS A 23 13.18 3.57 -18.74
N SER A 24 11.92 3.22 -19.08
CA SER A 24 10.80 4.09 -18.78
C SER A 24 10.56 4.01 -17.27
N SER A 25 10.85 5.09 -16.55
CA SER A 25 10.41 5.23 -15.17
C SER A 25 8.88 5.45 -15.17
N PRO A 26 8.10 4.66 -14.43
CA PRO A 26 6.66 4.90 -14.34
C PRO A 26 6.44 6.28 -13.72
N ARG A 27 5.60 7.12 -14.37
CA ARG A 27 5.15 8.38 -13.78
C ARG A 27 4.38 8.06 -12.50
N ILE A 28 4.89 8.51 -11.38
CA ILE A 28 4.16 8.53 -10.12
C ILE A 28 3.11 9.63 -10.23
N THR A 29 1.84 9.30 -10.02
CA THR A 29 0.76 10.29 -10.00
C THR A 29 1.03 11.34 -8.93
N GLU A 30 0.81 12.61 -9.23
CA GLU A 30 1.05 13.77 -8.36
C GLU A 30 0.00 13.92 -7.24
N THR A 31 -0.59 12.84 -6.77
CA THR A 31 -1.42 12.86 -5.57
C THR A 31 -0.52 12.83 -4.34
N GLY A 32 -0.92 13.49 -3.25
CA GLY A 32 -0.12 13.59 -2.02
C GLY A 32 0.31 12.24 -1.41
N ARG A 33 -0.27 11.13 -1.90
CA ARG A 33 0.12 9.75 -1.60
C ARG A 33 0.13 8.93 -2.88
N SER A 34 1.10 8.01 -2.99
CA SER A 34 1.17 7.09 -4.13
C SER A 34 0.00 6.09 -4.13
N ALA A 35 -0.36 5.58 -5.31
CA ALA A 35 -1.39 4.54 -5.41
C ALA A 35 -1.05 3.31 -4.55
N VAL A 36 0.22 2.89 -4.49
CA VAL A 36 0.68 1.78 -3.64
C VAL A 36 0.39 2.05 -2.17
N GLU A 37 0.64 3.26 -1.66
CA GLU A 37 0.32 3.61 -0.27
C GLU A 37 -1.18 3.57 0.00
N GLN A 38 -2.00 4.07 -0.92
CA GLN A 38 -3.45 4.00 -0.80
C GLN A 38 -3.96 2.55 -0.78
N PHE A 39 -3.42 1.69 -1.63
CA PHE A 39 -3.76 0.26 -1.63
C PHE A 39 -3.29 -0.46 -0.36
N LEU A 40 -2.11 -0.15 0.16
CA LEU A 40 -1.63 -0.70 1.42
C LEU A 40 -2.60 -0.35 2.56
N LEU A 41 -2.98 0.91 2.70
CA LEU A 41 -3.86 1.35 3.78
C LEU A 41 -5.28 0.79 3.63
N SER A 42 -5.86 0.80 2.43
CA SER A 42 -7.20 0.23 2.21
C SER A 42 -7.23 -1.27 2.52
N THR A 43 -6.22 -2.03 2.07
CA THR A 43 -6.10 -3.46 2.38
C THR A 43 -5.99 -3.73 3.88
N VAL A 44 -5.22 -2.92 4.61
CA VAL A 44 -5.07 -3.04 6.06
C VAL A 44 -6.40 -2.76 6.78
N VAL A 45 -7.14 -1.73 6.35
CA VAL A 45 -8.47 -1.41 6.89
C VAL A 45 -9.42 -2.58 6.69
N GLU A 46 -9.50 -3.11 5.47
CA GLU A 46 -10.37 -4.24 5.16
C GLU A 46 -10.01 -5.49 5.97
N ARG A 47 -8.72 -5.84 6.05
CA ARG A 47 -8.24 -6.98 6.85
C ARG A 47 -8.56 -6.81 8.32
N GLY A 48 -8.25 -5.64 8.89
CA GLY A 48 -8.46 -5.38 10.31
C GLY A 48 -9.93 -5.39 10.71
N ILE A 49 -10.80 -4.76 9.91
CA ILE A 49 -12.23 -4.73 10.18
C ILE A 49 -12.87 -6.12 10.02
N ARG A 50 -12.43 -6.91 9.03
CA ARG A 50 -12.98 -8.24 8.76
C ARG A 50 -12.77 -9.24 9.90
N ILE A 51 -11.72 -9.08 10.70
CA ILE A 51 -11.43 -9.94 11.86
C ILE A 51 -12.46 -9.74 12.98
N ALA A 52 -13.08 -8.55 13.06
CA ALA A 52 -14.03 -8.24 14.12
C ALA A 52 -15.37 -8.95 13.91
N ASP A 53 -15.74 -9.80 14.87
CA ASP A 53 -17.00 -10.54 14.85
C ASP A 53 -18.09 -9.79 15.63
N PHE A 54 -19.09 -9.33 14.89
CA PHE A 54 -20.30 -8.69 15.39
C PHE A 54 -21.55 -9.58 15.24
N SER A 55 -21.41 -10.81 14.77
CA SER A 55 -22.53 -11.74 14.55
C SER A 55 -23.45 -11.92 15.77
N PRO A 56 -23.00 -11.85 17.04
CA PRO A 56 -23.87 -11.90 18.20
C PRO A 56 -24.89 -10.76 18.30
N PHE A 57 -24.70 -9.71 17.51
CA PHE A 57 -25.57 -8.53 17.45
C PHE A 57 -26.37 -8.47 16.13
N SER A 58 -26.45 -9.57 15.38
CA SER A 58 -27.27 -9.64 14.16
C SER A 58 -28.70 -9.23 14.44
N GLU A 59 -29.33 -8.58 13.47
CA GLU A 59 -30.71 -8.02 13.53
C GLU A 59 -30.90 -6.87 14.54
N LYS A 60 -29.82 -6.47 15.25
CA LYS A 60 -29.89 -5.36 16.19
C LYS A 60 -29.64 -4.01 15.49
N LYS A 61 -30.38 -2.99 15.97
CA LYS A 61 -30.14 -1.60 15.58
C LYS A 61 -28.96 -1.04 16.36
N ILE A 62 -27.95 -0.59 15.63
CA ILE A 62 -26.72 -0.05 16.22
C ILE A 62 -26.49 1.39 15.71
N PHE A 63 -25.89 2.21 16.55
CA PHE A 63 -25.31 3.50 16.18
C PHE A 63 -23.80 3.39 16.20
N VAL A 64 -23.11 3.88 15.16
CA VAL A 64 -21.65 3.87 15.10
C VAL A 64 -21.11 5.22 15.53
N GLU A 65 -20.28 5.22 16.57
CA GLU A 65 -19.62 6.43 17.07
C GLU A 65 -18.17 6.46 16.58
N TYR A 66 -17.85 7.44 15.72
CA TYR A 66 -16.52 7.61 15.10
C TYR A 66 -15.60 8.60 15.83
N LYS A 67 -15.91 8.91 17.10
CA LYS A 67 -15.18 9.90 17.87
C LYS A 67 -13.69 9.62 18.00
N TYR A 68 -13.32 8.35 18.08
CA TYR A 68 -11.93 7.91 18.28
C TYR A 68 -11.22 7.52 16.98
N LEU A 69 -11.80 7.85 15.82
CA LEU A 69 -11.23 7.64 14.50
C LEU A 69 -10.53 8.88 13.93
N ASP A 70 -10.37 9.94 14.72
CA ASP A 70 -9.77 11.21 14.32
C ASP A 70 -8.34 11.34 14.86
N PRO A 71 -7.38 11.90 14.10
CA PRO A 71 -7.45 12.50 12.76
C PRO A 71 -6.88 11.56 11.64
N GLN A 72 -7.63 10.63 11.16
CA GLN A 72 -7.17 9.73 10.09
C GLN A 72 -7.54 10.27 8.70
N VAL A 73 -6.56 10.33 7.79
CA VAL A 73 -6.77 10.84 6.42
C VAL A 73 -7.82 10.01 5.66
N ASP A 74 -7.89 8.70 5.92
CA ASP A 74 -8.81 7.77 5.27
C ASP A 74 -10.12 7.55 6.04
N LYS A 75 -10.48 8.50 6.93
CA LYS A 75 -11.65 8.39 7.81
C LYS A 75 -12.92 7.97 7.08
N ALA A 76 -13.24 8.62 5.97
CA ALA A 76 -14.45 8.30 5.20
C ALA A 76 -14.43 6.86 4.64
N TYR A 77 -13.27 6.39 4.19
CA TYR A 77 -13.12 5.02 3.71
C TYR A 77 -13.29 4.01 4.84
N VAL A 78 -12.65 4.24 5.98
CA VAL A 78 -12.78 3.38 7.17
C VAL A 78 -14.24 3.30 7.62
N GLN A 79 -14.95 4.42 7.66
CA GLN A 79 -16.38 4.48 7.99
C GLN A 79 -17.20 3.62 7.03
N GLY A 80 -17.02 3.80 5.71
CA GLY A 80 -17.78 3.06 4.70
C GLY A 80 -17.53 1.55 4.77
N ILE A 81 -16.26 1.11 4.88
CA ILE A 81 -15.91 -0.30 5.01
C ILE A 81 -16.47 -0.89 6.30
N PHE A 82 -16.42 -0.14 7.40
CA PHE A 82 -16.95 -0.62 8.67
C PHE A 82 -18.47 -0.79 8.64
N GLU A 83 -19.22 0.19 8.15
CA GLU A 83 -20.67 0.08 7.99
C GLU A 83 -21.08 -1.06 7.05
N MET A 84 -20.33 -1.23 5.94
CA MET A 84 -20.53 -2.37 5.03
C MET A 84 -20.31 -3.70 5.73
N HIS A 85 -19.25 -3.84 6.54
CA HIS A 85 -18.98 -5.07 7.30
C HIS A 85 -20.07 -5.38 8.32
N LEU A 86 -20.56 -4.37 9.06
CA LEU A 86 -21.67 -4.52 9.99
C LEU A 86 -22.94 -4.99 9.29
N ALA A 87 -23.26 -4.39 8.13
CA ALA A 87 -24.40 -4.80 7.32
C ALA A 87 -24.27 -6.24 6.80
N GLN A 88 -23.07 -6.66 6.39
CA GLN A 88 -22.79 -8.04 5.97
C GLN A 88 -23.00 -9.06 7.10
N GLN A 89 -22.79 -8.64 8.36
CA GLN A 89 -23.09 -9.47 9.54
C GLN A 89 -24.53 -9.34 10.04
N GLY A 90 -25.40 -8.68 9.28
CA GLY A 90 -26.84 -8.59 9.56
C GLY A 90 -27.22 -7.51 10.56
N LEU A 91 -26.34 -6.56 10.90
CA LEU A 91 -26.67 -5.45 11.79
C LEU A 91 -27.35 -4.32 11.02
N ILE A 92 -28.23 -3.58 11.69
CA ILE A 92 -28.95 -2.44 11.13
C ILE A 92 -28.31 -1.16 11.65
N VAL A 93 -27.58 -0.45 10.77
CA VAL A 93 -26.92 0.82 11.14
C VAL A 93 -27.96 1.94 11.19
N SER A 94 -28.14 2.53 12.38
CA SER A 94 -29.02 3.68 12.63
C SER A 94 -28.26 4.99 12.48
N ARG A 95 -28.95 6.03 12.05
CA ARG A 95 -28.41 7.42 11.97
C ARG A 95 -28.52 8.17 13.30
N ASP A 96 -29.45 7.78 14.16
CA ASP A 96 -29.68 8.41 15.47
C ASP A 96 -29.41 7.39 16.58
N VAL A 97 -28.72 7.86 17.63
CA VAL A 97 -28.44 7.06 18.82
C VAL A 97 -29.71 6.66 19.57
N LYS A 98 -30.76 7.49 19.50
CA LYS A 98 -32.06 7.21 20.16
C LYS A 98 -32.79 6.01 19.58
N ASP A 99 -32.58 5.75 18.29
CA ASP A 99 -33.21 4.64 17.56
C ASP A 99 -32.37 3.36 17.58
N SER A 100 -31.27 3.35 18.33
CA SER A 100 -30.35 2.23 18.41
C SER A 100 -30.44 1.50 19.76
N GLU A 101 -30.21 0.19 19.75
CA GLU A 101 -30.08 -0.64 20.95
C GLU A 101 -28.66 -0.60 21.50
N TYR A 102 -27.66 -0.51 20.61
CA TYR A 102 -26.25 -0.50 20.95
C TYR A 102 -25.51 0.63 20.26
N ILE A 103 -24.44 1.09 20.89
CA ILE A 103 -23.44 2.00 20.32
C ILE A 103 -22.17 1.18 20.08
N VAL A 104 -21.65 1.24 18.86
CA VAL A 104 -20.36 0.64 18.51
C VAL A 104 -19.36 1.77 18.28
N GLN A 105 -18.34 1.82 19.13
CA GLN A 105 -17.23 2.76 19.01
C GLN A 105 -16.09 2.06 18.27
N ILE A 106 -15.60 2.66 17.19
CA ILE A 106 -14.38 2.23 16.51
C ILE A 106 -13.20 3.08 16.97
N LEU A 107 -12.14 2.41 17.39
CA LEU A 107 -10.87 3.03 17.78
C LEU A 107 -9.81 2.62 16.75
N CYS A 108 -9.05 3.59 16.27
CA CYS A 108 -7.91 3.37 15.39
C CYS A 108 -6.66 3.94 16.06
N GLY A 109 -5.77 3.07 16.51
CA GLY A 109 -4.52 3.47 17.17
C GLY A 109 -3.39 3.72 16.18
N VAL A 110 -3.35 2.95 15.08
CA VAL A 110 -2.37 3.09 13.99
C VAL A 110 -3.09 2.87 12.66
N LEU A 111 -2.84 3.74 11.70
CA LEU A 111 -3.14 3.55 10.29
C LEU A 111 -2.07 4.33 9.51
N ALA A 112 -1.00 3.65 9.13
CA ALA A 112 0.18 4.28 8.56
C ALA A 112 0.91 3.34 7.59
N THR A 113 1.74 3.95 6.73
CA THR A 113 2.67 3.21 5.87
C THR A 113 4.10 3.48 6.30
N ASP A 114 4.94 2.48 6.14
CA ASP A 114 6.38 2.55 6.35
C ASP A 114 7.13 2.13 5.09
N SER A 115 8.33 2.66 4.90
CA SER A 115 9.17 2.36 3.74
C SER A 115 10.59 2.06 4.17
N ASN A 116 11.08 0.88 3.81
CA ASN A 116 12.45 0.44 4.09
C ASN A 116 13.15 0.14 2.76
N GLN A 117 14.34 0.72 2.58
CA GLN A 117 15.17 0.50 1.40
C GLN A 117 16.54 -0.03 1.80
N PHE A 118 16.94 -1.10 1.14
CA PHE A 118 18.29 -1.64 1.21
C PHE A 118 18.89 -1.68 -0.21
N MET A 119 20.13 -1.22 -0.37
CA MET A 119 20.81 -1.21 -1.66
C MET A 119 22.29 -1.59 -1.52
N ILE A 120 22.75 -2.40 -2.47
CA ILE A 120 24.18 -2.67 -2.74
C ILE A 120 24.44 -2.21 -4.17
N GLY A 121 25.34 -1.28 -4.36
CA GLY A 121 25.66 -0.69 -5.66
C GLY A 121 26.22 0.72 -5.52
N THR A 122 26.20 1.48 -6.61
CA THR A 122 26.64 2.87 -6.61
C THR A 122 25.45 3.79 -6.31
N PRO A 123 25.52 4.61 -5.25
CA PRO A 123 24.46 5.59 -4.97
C PRO A 123 24.45 6.70 -6.03
N THR A 124 23.37 7.48 -6.06
CA THR A 124 23.31 8.70 -6.86
C THR A 124 24.39 9.68 -6.39
N LEU A 125 25.28 10.10 -7.29
CA LEU A 125 26.36 11.03 -7.00
C LEU A 125 26.07 12.37 -7.69
N PRO A 126 25.88 13.46 -6.94
CA PRO A 126 25.75 14.79 -7.53
C PRO A 126 27.10 15.23 -8.11
N ILE A 127 27.08 15.75 -9.33
CA ILE A 127 28.25 16.35 -9.99
C ILE A 127 28.13 17.87 -9.79
N PRO A 128 29.06 18.49 -9.06
CA PRO A 128 29.09 19.93 -8.95
C PRO A 128 29.53 20.54 -10.32
N VAL A 129 28.60 21.25 -10.97
CA VAL A 129 28.90 21.99 -12.21
C VAL A 129 29.06 23.44 -11.82
N PRO A 130 30.31 24.01 -11.91
CA PRO A 130 30.52 25.41 -11.62
C PRO A 130 29.71 26.30 -12.55
N ASP A 131 29.22 27.44 -12.05
CA ASP A 131 28.53 28.51 -12.78
C ASP A 131 27.21 28.16 -13.48
N THR A 132 26.56 27.04 -13.14
CA THR A 132 25.26 26.70 -13.71
C THR A 132 24.26 26.29 -12.65
N SER A 133 22.95 26.62 -12.84
CA SER A 133 21.84 26.15 -12.02
C SER A 133 21.44 24.70 -12.35
N ILE A 134 22.23 23.98 -13.14
CA ILE A 134 21.93 22.65 -13.63
C ILE A 134 22.45 21.63 -12.63
N ASN A 135 21.56 20.91 -11.97
CA ASN A 135 21.91 19.76 -11.13
C ASN A 135 22.12 18.54 -12.01
N VAL A 136 23.37 18.20 -12.28
CA VAL A 136 23.72 16.93 -12.95
C VAL A 136 24.04 15.90 -11.88
N ALA A 137 23.53 14.69 -12.02
CA ALA A 137 23.85 13.60 -11.13
C ALA A 137 24.11 12.30 -11.90
N ILE A 138 25.07 11.53 -11.46
CA ILE A 138 25.24 10.14 -11.93
C ILE A 138 24.10 9.34 -11.31
N PRO A 139 23.28 8.64 -12.11
CA PRO A 139 22.20 7.82 -11.57
C PRO A 139 22.75 6.66 -10.72
N GLU A 140 21.94 6.18 -9.80
CA GLU A 140 22.26 4.96 -9.03
C GLU A 140 22.37 3.74 -9.95
N ILE A 141 23.35 2.88 -9.70
CA ILE A 141 23.56 1.60 -10.40
C ILE A 141 23.43 0.49 -9.36
N PRO A 142 22.22 -0.05 -9.13
CA PRO A 142 22.02 -1.10 -8.14
C PRO A 142 22.48 -2.46 -8.69
N LEU A 143 23.39 -3.10 -7.99
CA LEU A 143 23.66 -4.55 -8.15
C LEU A 143 22.54 -5.34 -7.47
N PHE A 144 22.09 -4.87 -6.29
CA PHE A 144 20.96 -5.37 -5.55
C PHE A 144 20.25 -4.20 -4.87
N LYS A 145 18.93 -4.08 -5.07
CA LYS A 145 18.10 -3.10 -4.38
C LYS A 145 16.81 -3.77 -3.93
N LYS A 146 16.44 -3.59 -2.68
CA LYS A 146 15.17 -4.01 -2.12
C LYS A 146 14.47 -2.78 -1.54
N LEU A 147 13.29 -2.48 -2.03
CA LEU A 147 12.42 -1.44 -1.49
C LEU A 147 11.13 -2.11 -1.00
N THR A 148 10.93 -2.15 0.32
CA THR A 148 9.72 -2.69 0.92
C THR A 148 8.89 -1.53 1.46
N ARG A 149 7.61 -1.49 1.08
CA ARG A 149 6.60 -0.60 1.65
C ARG A 149 5.59 -1.46 2.39
N SER A 150 5.30 -1.10 3.62
CA SER A 150 4.37 -1.83 4.49
C SER A 150 3.28 -0.91 4.98
N GLY A 151 2.05 -1.43 5.02
CA GLY A 151 0.92 -0.79 5.69
C GLY A 151 0.67 -1.46 7.03
N TYR A 152 0.31 -0.67 8.03
CA TYR A 152 -0.02 -1.14 9.37
C TYR A 152 -1.31 -0.51 9.85
N GLY A 153 -2.16 -1.33 10.49
CA GLY A 153 -3.39 -0.89 11.13
C GLY A 153 -3.58 -1.57 12.47
N LYS A 154 -4.05 -0.79 13.45
CA LYS A 154 -4.43 -1.30 14.77
C LYS A 154 -5.80 -0.78 15.13
N PHE A 155 -6.74 -1.73 15.31
CA PHE A 155 -8.14 -1.43 15.56
C PHE A 155 -8.61 -2.04 16.87
N ALA A 156 -9.59 -1.39 17.48
CA ALA A 156 -10.35 -1.91 18.59
C ALA A 156 -11.79 -1.43 18.50
N PHE A 157 -12.71 -2.19 19.04
CA PHE A 157 -14.13 -1.87 19.03
C PHE A 157 -14.70 -2.01 20.43
N ASN A 158 -15.51 -1.04 20.85
CA ASN A 158 -16.21 -1.08 22.11
C ASN A 158 -17.69 -1.02 21.85
N ILE A 159 -18.44 -1.96 22.42
CA ILE A 159 -19.88 -2.11 22.24
C ILE A 159 -20.56 -1.75 23.57
N LEU A 160 -21.41 -0.74 23.54
CA LEU A 160 -22.13 -0.20 24.67
C LEU A 160 -23.64 -0.30 24.46
N LYS A 161 -24.41 -0.36 25.53
CA LYS A 161 -25.88 -0.17 25.44
C LYS A 161 -26.19 1.31 25.17
N SER A 162 -27.14 1.59 24.30
CA SER A 162 -27.51 2.98 23.96
C SER A 162 -28.15 3.73 25.13
N LYS A 163 -28.86 3.05 26.02
CA LYS A 163 -29.63 3.69 27.11
C LYS A 163 -28.75 4.30 28.19
N ASP A 164 -27.75 3.59 28.65
CA ASP A 164 -26.96 3.94 29.84
C ASP A 164 -25.44 3.92 29.57
N ARG A 165 -25.04 3.63 28.31
CA ARG A 165 -23.66 3.45 27.87
C ARG A 165 -22.90 2.38 28.65
N SER A 166 -23.61 1.44 29.29
CA SER A 166 -22.95 0.33 29.99
C SER A 166 -22.21 -0.55 28.98
N PRO A 167 -20.98 -1.01 29.32
CA PRO A 167 -20.18 -1.84 28.43
C PRO A 167 -20.80 -3.23 28.26
N VAL A 168 -20.84 -3.73 27.02
CA VAL A 168 -21.35 -5.05 26.67
C VAL A 168 -20.22 -5.96 26.22
N LYS A 169 -19.39 -5.49 25.27
CA LYS A 169 -18.28 -6.28 24.72
C LYS A 169 -17.20 -5.33 24.23
N ALA A 170 -15.96 -5.69 24.47
CA ALA A 170 -14.81 -5.04 23.83
C ALA A 170 -14.08 -6.05 22.96
N ILE A 171 -13.71 -5.62 21.76
CA ILE A 171 -12.87 -6.37 20.82
C ILE A 171 -11.60 -5.54 20.64
N SER A 172 -10.47 -6.03 21.11
CA SER A 172 -9.20 -5.30 21.12
C SER A 172 -8.07 -6.16 20.56
N GLY A 173 -6.94 -5.53 20.27
CA GLY A 173 -5.74 -6.21 19.79
C GLY A 173 -5.80 -6.66 18.33
N ILE A 174 -6.70 -6.08 17.52
CA ILE A 174 -6.73 -6.36 16.10
C ILE A 174 -5.61 -5.60 15.43
N GLU A 175 -4.62 -6.33 14.94
CA GLU A 175 -3.51 -5.80 14.16
C GLU A 175 -3.57 -6.40 12.75
N ALA A 176 -3.44 -5.53 11.75
CA ALA A 176 -3.40 -5.91 10.36
C ALA A 176 -2.17 -5.27 9.70
N SER A 177 -1.54 -6.01 8.81
CA SER A 177 -0.43 -5.53 8.01
C SER A 177 -0.55 -6.02 6.57
N THR A 178 0.15 -5.34 5.69
CA THR A 178 0.30 -5.70 4.29
C THR A 178 1.63 -5.16 3.77
N SER A 179 2.16 -5.75 2.71
CA SER A 179 3.46 -5.36 2.16
C SER A 179 3.48 -5.34 0.65
N TYR A 180 4.34 -4.48 0.13
CA TYR A 180 4.68 -4.39 -1.29
C TYR A 180 6.19 -4.23 -1.41
N THR A 181 6.85 -5.17 -2.08
CA THR A 181 8.31 -5.19 -2.20
C THR A 181 8.72 -5.15 -3.67
N ASN A 182 9.59 -4.20 -3.99
CA ASN A 182 10.31 -4.14 -5.26
C ASN A 182 11.74 -4.61 -5.05
N TRP A 183 12.18 -5.53 -5.89
CA TRP A 183 13.56 -6.01 -5.94
C TRP A 183 14.17 -5.56 -7.26
N THR A 184 15.44 -5.19 -7.25
CA THR A 184 16.25 -5.03 -8.46
C THR A 184 17.52 -5.84 -8.26
N ILE A 185 17.74 -6.82 -9.13
CA ILE A 185 18.90 -7.71 -9.10
C ILE A 185 19.59 -7.60 -10.45
N LEU A 186 20.82 -7.11 -10.46
CA LEU A 186 21.59 -6.90 -11.69
C LEU A 186 20.78 -6.13 -12.76
N LEU A 187 20.14 -5.02 -12.35
CA LEU A 187 19.29 -4.15 -13.17
C LEU A 187 17.93 -4.76 -13.60
N ILE A 188 17.64 -6.01 -13.24
CA ILE A 188 16.34 -6.64 -13.55
C ILE A 188 15.39 -6.40 -12.38
N PRO A 189 14.23 -5.74 -12.61
CA PRO A 189 13.24 -5.50 -11.57
C PRO A 189 12.32 -6.71 -11.37
N PHE A 190 11.96 -6.98 -10.10
CA PHE A 190 10.97 -7.95 -9.66
C PHE A 190 10.03 -7.29 -8.65
N LYS A 191 8.77 -7.71 -8.60
CA LYS A 191 7.80 -7.23 -7.62
C LYS A 191 7.22 -8.41 -6.84
N SER A 192 6.91 -8.19 -5.56
CA SER A 192 6.20 -9.13 -4.70
C SER A 192 5.27 -8.34 -3.79
N HIS A 193 4.04 -8.77 -3.63
CA HIS A 193 3.07 -8.15 -2.74
C HIS A 193 2.09 -9.20 -2.20
N ASP A 194 1.49 -8.89 -1.06
CA ASP A 194 0.43 -9.69 -0.44
C ASP A 194 -0.96 -9.04 -0.55
N MET A 195 -1.05 -7.98 -1.36
CA MET A 195 -2.31 -7.28 -1.62
C MET A 195 -3.12 -8.03 -2.69
N PRO A 196 -4.47 -8.03 -2.62
CA PRO A 196 -5.32 -8.63 -3.66
C PRO A 196 -5.40 -7.73 -4.90
N LEU A 197 -4.25 -7.33 -5.44
CA LEU A 197 -4.17 -6.47 -6.62
C LEU A 197 -4.16 -7.31 -7.88
N GLN A 198 -5.25 -7.30 -8.63
CA GLN A 198 -5.23 -7.61 -10.05
C GLN A 198 -4.90 -6.33 -10.84
N ILE A 199 -3.68 -5.82 -10.71
CA ILE A 199 -3.21 -4.76 -11.59
C ILE A 199 -2.98 -5.42 -12.95
N ARG A 200 -3.87 -5.17 -13.89
CA ARG A 200 -3.68 -5.51 -15.29
C ARG A 200 -2.62 -4.55 -15.84
N GLU A 201 -1.35 -4.90 -15.64
CA GLU A 201 -0.25 -4.14 -16.22
C GLU A 201 -0.27 -4.33 -17.74
N GLY A 202 -0.43 -3.22 -18.46
CA GLY A 202 -0.21 -3.19 -19.89
C GLY A 202 1.25 -3.57 -20.17
N SER A 203 1.44 -4.74 -20.80
CA SER A 203 2.59 -5.12 -21.63
C SER A 203 4.01 -4.68 -21.15
N GLN A 204 4.37 -4.97 -19.92
CA GLN A 204 5.78 -5.04 -19.55
C GLN A 204 6.05 -6.46 -19.04
N THR A 205 7.06 -7.11 -19.62
CA THR A 205 7.58 -8.41 -19.19
C THR A 205 8.08 -8.31 -17.74
N GLN A 206 7.20 -8.58 -16.80
CA GLN A 206 7.49 -8.57 -15.39
C GLN A 206 7.26 -9.96 -14.83
N PHE A 207 8.30 -10.56 -14.25
CA PHE A 207 8.17 -11.85 -13.57
C PHE A 207 7.52 -11.60 -12.21
N ASP A 208 6.24 -11.97 -12.07
CA ASP A 208 5.56 -12.06 -10.79
C ASP A 208 5.96 -13.36 -10.09
N MET A 209 6.61 -13.25 -8.93
CA MET A 209 6.75 -14.38 -8.01
C MET A 209 5.54 -14.34 -7.08
N ASP A 210 4.50 -15.06 -7.46
CA ASP A 210 3.33 -15.27 -6.62
C ASP A 210 3.71 -16.21 -5.47
N HIS A 211 3.81 -15.67 -4.27
CA HIS A 211 3.86 -16.50 -3.06
C HIS A 211 2.45 -16.97 -2.76
N GLY A 212 2.12 -18.11 -3.34
CA GLY A 212 0.87 -18.80 -3.04
C GLY A 212 0.64 -18.88 -1.54
N SER A 213 -0.47 -18.31 -1.11
CA SER A 213 -1.02 -18.50 0.23
C SER A 213 -1.35 -19.99 0.42
N ILE A 214 -0.66 -20.62 1.35
CA ILE A 214 -1.11 -21.84 2.01
C ILE A 214 -2.02 -21.43 3.17
#